data_2d75c9f45c54872bda8864c8cb5eff49
#
_entry.id   2d75c9f45c54872bda8864c8cb5eff49
#
_cell.length_a   1.000
_cell.length_b   1.000
_cell.length_c   1.000
_cell.angle_alpha   90.00
_cell.angle_beta   90.00
_cell.angle_gamma   90.00
#
_symmetry.space_group_name_H-M   'P 1'
#
loop_
_entity.id
_entity.type
_entity.pdbx_description
1 polymer ?
#
loop_
_entity_poly.entity_id
_entity_poly.type
_entity_poly.pdbx_seq_one_letter_code
_entity_poly.pdbx_strand_id
1 'polypeptide(L)'
;MQLTEHRNEQQLFVRRADAESVSVVDRVFRSSLVLGATQVLDDFTPRTVGEIDAAAVARILALKPDVVLLGTGSHTRFPTPALQAAFLQRGIGIEVMDNAAAARTFNVLVGEGRNAVVVFLLPDQP
;
A
#
# COMPACT_ATOMS: atom_id res chain seq x y z
N MET A 1 -20.84 10.61 17.81
CA MET A 1 -20.00 9.89 18.74
C MET A 1 -19.66 8.54 18.28
N GLN A 2 -20.64 7.70 18.25
CA GLN A 2 -20.37 6.32 17.95
C GLN A 2 -19.86 6.11 16.54
N LEU A 3 -20.31 6.93 15.62
CA LEU A 3 -19.82 6.85 14.26
C LEU A 3 -18.32 7.10 14.20
N THR A 4 -17.85 8.04 15.01
CA THR A 4 -16.44 8.36 15.05
C THR A 4 -15.66 7.18 15.62
N GLU A 5 -16.17 6.57 16.67
CA GLU A 5 -15.52 5.42 17.25
C GLU A 5 -15.47 4.26 16.29
N HIS A 6 -16.55 4.04 15.56
CA HIS A 6 -16.58 2.97 14.57
C HIS A 6 -15.52 3.19 13.49
N ARG A 7 -15.40 4.42 12.99
CA ARG A 7 -14.40 4.69 11.98
C ARG A 7 -13.00 4.45 12.49
N ASN A 8 -12.73 4.86 13.74
CA ASN A 8 -11.43 4.67 14.31
C ASN A 8 -11.11 3.20 14.47
N GLU A 9 -12.09 2.43 14.87
CA GLU A 9 -11.91 0.99 15.03
C GLU A 9 -11.71 0.29 13.71
N GLN A 10 -12.25 0.85 12.63
CA GLN A 10 -12.16 0.26 11.32
C GLN A 10 -10.91 0.67 10.56
N GLN A 11 -10.28 1.76 10.99
CA GLN A 11 -9.08 2.21 10.31
C GLN A 11 -7.94 1.24 10.58
N LEU A 12 -7.26 0.91 9.50
CA LEU A 12 -6.10 0.03 9.57
C LEU A 12 -4.86 0.85 9.85
N PHE A 13 -3.94 0.27 10.60
CA PHE A 13 -2.62 0.86 10.76
C PHE A 13 -1.60 -0.26 10.72
N VAL A 14 -0.39 0.09 10.29
CA VAL A 14 0.67 -0.87 10.13
C VAL A 14 1.59 -0.78 11.33
N ARG A 15 1.74 -1.88 12.05
CA ARG A 15 2.62 -1.91 13.21
C ARG A 15 4.06 -2.04 12.79
N ARG A 16 4.31 -2.82 11.73
CA ARG A 16 5.65 -3.16 11.33
C ARG A 16 5.64 -3.64 9.89
N ALA A 17 6.68 -3.31 9.13
CA ALA A 17 6.81 -3.78 7.76
C ALA A 17 8.27 -3.93 7.42
N ASP A 18 8.60 -5.03 6.74
CA ASP A 18 9.92 -5.25 6.17
C ASP A 18 9.74 -6.02 4.86
N ALA A 19 10.79 -6.65 4.35
CA ALA A 19 10.72 -7.34 3.06
C ALA A 19 10.08 -8.72 3.16
N GLU A 20 9.82 -9.21 4.38
CA GLU A 20 9.30 -10.56 4.58
C GLU A 20 7.88 -10.56 5.11
N SER A 21 7.47 -9.53 5.85
CA SER A 21 6.16 -9.54 6.46
C SER A 21 5.69 -8.12 6.74
N VAL A 22 4.37 -7.99 6.86
CA VAL A 22 3.72 -6.75 7.24
C VAL A 22 2.70 -7.08 8.31
N SER A 23 2.79 -6.39 9.45
CA SER A 23 1.85 -6.57 10.55
C SER A 23 0.85 -5.42 10.53
N VAL A 24 -0.43 -5.77 10.34
CA VAL A 24 -1.52 -4.79 10.27
C VAL A 24 -2.48 -5.10 11.41
N VAL A 25 -2.61 -4.17 12.33
CA VAL A 25 -3.43 -4.32 13.54
C VAL A 25 -2.98 -5.59 14.28
N ASP A 26 -3.72 -6.69 14.17
CA ASP A 26 -3.38 -7.93 14.86
C ASP A 26 -3.11 -9.09 13.90
N ARG A 27 -2.90 -8.79 12.62
CA ARG A 27 -2.63 -9.81 11.60
C ARG A 27 -1.26 -9.61 10.99
N VAL A 28 -0.61 -10.71 10.65
CA VAL A 28 0.68 -10.69 9.96
C VAL A 28 0.48 -11.26 8.56
N PHE A 29 0.92 -10.49 7.57
CA PHE A 29 0.85 -10.89 6.17
C PHE A 29 2.25 -11.22 5.68
N ARG A 30 2.39 -12.32 4.96
CA ARG A 30 3.69 -12.77 4.47
C ARG A 30 3.74 -12.84 2.96
N SER A 31 2.77 -12.27 2.29
CA SER A 31 2.79 -12.09 0.84
C SER A 31 2.33 -10.67 0.54
N SER A 32 2.64 -10.21 -0.68
CA SER A 32 2.33 -8.85 -1.08
C SER A 32 0.86 -8.52 -0.84
N LEU A 33 0.60 -7.28 -0.48
CA LEU A 33 -0.76 -6.86 -0.17
C LEU A 33 -0.92 -5.37 -0.46
N VAL A 34 -2.18 -4.95 -0.55
CA VAL A 34 -2.55 -3.55 -0.74
C VAL A 34 -3.48 -3.17 0.40
N LEU A 35 -3.21 -2.03 1.03
CA LEU A 35 -4.04 -1.53 2.12
C LEU A 35 -4.60 -0.16 1.75
N GLY A 36 -5.90 0.01 1.98
CA GLY A 36 -6.51 1.33 2.11
C GLY A 36 -6.80 1.59 3.57
N ALA A 37 -7.45 2.69 3.89
CA ALA A 37 -7.74 3.04 5.28
C ALA A 37 -8.57 1.97 5.98
N THR A 38 -9.46 1.29 5.25
CA THR A 38 -10.36 0.30 5.83
C THR A 38 -10.41 -0.99 5.02
N GLN A 39 -9.54 -1.16 4.02
CA GLN A 39 -9.61 -2.29 3.09
C GLN A 39 -8.27 -2.98 2.98
N VAL A 40 -8.31 -4.30 2.88
CA VAL A 40 -7.14 -5.13 2.68
C VAL A 40 -7.33 -5.96 1.43
N LEU A 41 -6.36 -5.92 0.52
CA LEU A 41 -6.30 -6.84 -0.62
C LEU A 41 -5.09 -7.73 -0.39
N ASP A 42 -5.31 -8.93 0.11
CA ASP A 42 -4.22 -9.83 0.48
C ASP A 42 -3.95 -10.90 -0.58
N ASP A 43 -4.67 -10.84 -1.69
CA ASP A 43 -4.45 -11.72 -2.84
C ASP A 43 -3.73 -10.99 -3.97
N PHE A 44 -2.92 -10.01 -3.62
CA PHE A 44 -2.15 -9.22 -4.58
C PHE A 44 -0.89 -10.01 -4.94
N THR A 45 -0.80 -10.47 -6.20
CA THR A 45 0.23 -11.43 -6.58
C THR A 45 1.60 -10.85 -6.93
N PRO A 46 1.73 -9.59 -7.39
CA PRO A 46 3.07 -9.08 -7.71
C PRO A 46 3.98 -9.09 -6.49
N ARG A 47 5.21 -9.53 -6.68
CA ARG A 47 6.22 -9.53 -5.62
C ARG A 47 7.30 -8.50 -5.88
N THR A 48 7.43 -8.05 -7.12
CA THR A 48 8.40 -7.05 -7.51
C THR A 48 7.73 -5.98 -8.34
N VAL A 49 8.41 -4.85 -8.48
CA VAL A 49 7.88 -3.73 -9.25
C VAL A 49 7.59 -4.14 -10.68
N GLY A 50 8.46 -4.97 -11.28
CA GLY A 50 8.28 -5.39 -12.67
C GLY A 50 7.08 -6.28 -12.90
N GLU A 51 6.53 -6.86 -11.84
CA GLU A 51 5.36 -7.73 -11.97
C GLU A 51 4.03 -6.99 -11.83
N ILE A 52 4.07 -5.70 -11.54
CA ILE A 52 2.84 -4.92 -11.44
C ILE A 52 2.35 -4.60 -12.84
N ASP A 53 1.34 -5.32 -13.26
CA ASP A 53 0.79 -5.21 -14.62
C ASP A 53 -0.49 -4.35 -14.59
N ALA A 54 -1.13 -4.24 -15.75
CA ALA A 54 -2.32 -3.41 -15.89
C ALA A 54 -3.46 -3.89 -14.97
N ALA A 55 -3.58 -5.20 -14.78
CA ALA A 55 -4.61 -5.74 -13.91
C ALA A 55 -4.35 -5.34 -12.45
N ALA A 56 -3.09 -5.39 -12.02
CA ALA A 56 -2.72 -4.98 -10.68
C ALA A 56 -2.99 -3.49 -10.48
N VAL A 57 -2.65 -2.67 -11.46
CA VAL A 57 -2.91 -1.23 -11.40
C VAL A 57 -4.41 -0.98 -11.27
N ALA A 58 -5.23 -1.70 -12.03
CA ALA A 58 -6.69 -1.52 -11.97
C ALA A 58 -7.23 -1.83 -10.58
N ARG A 59 -6.68 -2.84 -9.91
CA ARG A 59 -7.11 -3.19 -8.55
C ARG A 59 -6.77 -2.09 -7.55
N ILE A 60 -5.59 -1.49 -7.70
CA ILE A 60 -5.19 -0.38 -6.84
C ILE A 60 -6.11 0.82 -7.08
N LEU A 61 -6.36 1.13 -8.34
CA LEU A 61 -7.21 2.27 -8.70
C LEU A 61 -8.64 2.10 -8.24
N ALA A 62 -9.11 0.86 -8.11
CA ALA A 62 -10.48 0.59 -7.64
C ALA A 62 -10.69 1.06 -6.20
N LEU A 63 -9.63 1.24 -5.43
CA LEU A 63 -9.72 1.78 -4.09
C LEU A 63 -9.81 3.30 -4.07
N LYS A 64 -9.73 3.94 -5.24
CA LYS A 64 -9.89 5.38 -5.43
C LYS A 64 -8.94 6.20 -4.57
N PRO A 65 -7.63 5.93 -4.68
CA PRO A 65 -6.66 6.62 -3.83
C PRO A 65 -6.44 8.06 -4.26
N ASP A 66 -6.12 8.93 -3.31
CA ASP A 66 -5.56 10.23 -3.60
C ASP A 66 -4.06 10.14 -3.87
N VAL A 67 -3.43 9.22 -3.17
CA VAL A 67 -2.00 8.98 -3.31
C VAL A 67 -1.73 7.49 -3.11
N VAL A 68 -0.78 6.97 -3.88
CA VAL A 68 -0.34 5.58 -3.77
C VAL A 68 1.08 5.57 -3.24
N LEU A 69 1.30 4.80 -2.19
CA LEU A 69 2.63 4.57 -1.64
C LEU A 69 3.06 3.19 -2.11
N LEU A 70 4.19 3.13 -2.82
CA LEU A 70 4.69 1.86 -3.32
C LEU A 70 5.88 1.43 -2.48
N GLY A 71 5.65 0.46 -1.61
CA GLY A 71 6.69 -0.13 -0.80
C GLY A 71 7.34 -1.28 -1.56
N THR A 72 8.65 -1.22 -1.72
CA THR A 72 9.37 -2.13 -2.61
C THR A 72 10.29 -3.11 -1.88
N GLY A 73 9.99 -3.40 -0.62
CA GLY A 73 10.80 -4.35 0.15
C GLY A 73 11.78 -3.63 1.05
N SER A 74 12.98 -4.18 1.18
CA SER A 74 14.00 -3.59 2.05
C SER A 74 14.73 -2.43 1.40
N HIS A 75 14.62 -2.29 0.08
CA HIS A 75 15.29 -1.23 -0.67
C HIS A 75 14.31 -0.56 -1.59
N THR A 76 14.54 0.73 -1.87
CA THR A 76 13.74 1.46 -2.83
C THR A 76 14.09 0.99 -4.25
N ARG A 77 13.08 0.61 -5.02
CA ARG A 77 13.26 0.20 -6.40
C ARG A 77 12.24 0.94 -7.24
N PHE A 78 12.73 1.76 -8.17
CA PHE A 78 11.86 2.65 -8.90
C PHE A 78 11.10 1.92 -10.01
N PRO A 79 9.83 2.25 -10.19
CA PRO A 79 9.03 1.67 -11.27
C PRO A 79 9.41 2.28 -12.61
N THR A 80 8.97 1.62 -13.69
CA THR A 80 9.15 2.18 -15.02
C THR A 80 8.34 3.46 -15.16
N PRO A 81 8.72 4.33 -16.12
CA PRO A 81 7.91 5.51 -16.41
C PRO A 81 6.47 5.17 -16.78
N ALA A 82 6.26 4.03 -17.45
CA ALA A 82 4.90 3.62 -17.83
C ALA A 82 4.03 3.35 -16.60
N LEU A 83 4.60 2.69 -15.58
CA LEU A 83 3.86 2.42 -14.37
C LEU A 83 3.52 3.72 -13.65
N GLN A 84 4.50 4.63 -13.54
CA GLN A 84 4.25 5.91 -12.90
C GLN A 84 3.18 6.70 -13.65
N ALA A 85 3.23 6.68 -14.98
CA ALA A 85 2.26 7.41 -15.80
C ALA A 85 0.85 6.89 -15.60
N ALA A 86 0.69 5.60 -15.33
CA ALA A 86 -0.63 5.01 -15.13
C ALA A 86 -1.38 5.70 -13.98
N PHE A 87 -0.66 6.17 -12.97
CA PHE A 87 -1.26 6.88 -11.85
C PHE A 87 -1.30 8.38 -12.09
N LEU A 88 -0.21 8.94 -12.59
CA LEU A 88 -0.12 10.38 -12.81
C LEU A 88 -1.15 10.88 -13.81
N GLN A 89 -1.46 10.09 -14.83
CA GLN A 89 -2.47 10.47 -15.83
C GLN A 89 -3.85 10.63 -15.22
N ARG A 90 -4.07 10.02 -14.05
CA ARG A 90 -5.34 10.12 -13.35
C ARG A 90 -5.28 11.10 -12.21
N GLY A 91 -4.21 11.90 -12.13
CA GLY A 91 -4.05 12.87 -11.08
C GLY A 91 -3.70 12.27 -9.72
N ILE A 92 -3.19 11.03 -9.71
CA ILE A 92 -2.86 10.33 -8.48
C ILE A 92 -1.36 10.36 -8.30
N GLY A 93 -0.90 10.86 -7.15
CA GLY A 93 0.52 10.84 -6.82
C GLY A 93 0.96 9.43 -6.48
N ILE A 94 2.17 9.08 -6.91
CA ILE A 94 2.77 7.80 -6.53
C ILE A 94 4.14 8.09 -5.94
N GLU A 95 4.38 7.57 -4.74
CA GLU A 95 5.65 7.74 -4.03
C GLU A 95 6.24 6.38 -3.74
N VAL A 96 7.53 6.24 -4.01
CA VAL A 96 8.22 4.96 -3.95
C VAL A 96 9.20 4.99 -2.78
N MET A 97 9.18 3.94 -1.97
CA MET A 97 10.03 3.88 -0.78
C MET A 97 10.15 2.42 -0.33
N ASP A 98 11.02 2.17 0.65
CA ASP A 98 11.06 0.83 1.23
C ASP A 98 9.81 0.58 2.08
N ASN A 99 9.60 -0.66 2.47
CA ASN A 99 8.36 -1.03 3.17
C ASN A 99 8.25 -0.37 4.53
N ALA A 100 9.34 -0.22 5.25
CA ALA A 100 9.30 0.41 6.57
C ALA A 100 8.86 1.88 6.45
N ALA A 101 9.41 2.58 5.47
CA ALA A 101 9.03 3.98 5.23
C ALA A 101 7.59 4.08 4.76
N ALA A 102 7.17 3.15 3.90
CA ALA A 102 5.80 3.14 3.39
C ALA A 102 4.80 2.96 4.53
N ALA A 103 5.12 2.09 5.49
CA ALA A 103 4.26 1.87 6.65
C ALA A 103 4.09 3.15 7.47
N ARG A 104 5.19 3.83 7.75
CA ARG A 104 5.16 5.06 8.54
C ARG A 104 4.35 6.15 7.82
N THR A 105 4.60 6.29 6.52
CA THR A 105 3.93 7.32 5.73
C THR A 105 2.42 7.02 5.64
N PHE A 106 2.07 5.77 5.42
CA PHE A 106 0.66 5.37 5.35
C PHE A 106 -0.06 5.73 6.65
N ASN A 107 0.53 5.38 7.79
CA ASN A 107 -0.11 5.65 9.07
C ASN A 107 -0.34 7.14 9.28
N VAL A 108 0.62 7.97 8.90
CA VAL A 108 0.48 9.42 9.04
C VAL A 108 -0.64 9.93 8.15
N LEU A 109 -0.66 9.54 6.88
CA LEU A 109 -1.64 10.06 5.93
C LEU A 109 -3.06 9.64 6.28
N VAL A 110 -3.24 8.38 6.65
CA VAL A 110 -4.55 7.88 7.02
C VAL A 110 -5.01 8.55 8.32
N GLY A 111 -4.09 8.78 9.26
CA GLY A 111 -4.39 9.49 10.48
C GLY A 111 -4.82 10.92 10.24
N GLU A 112 -4.42 11.51 9.12
CA GLU A 112 -4.82 12.86 8.73
C GLU A 112 -6.10 12.86 7.91
N GLY A 113 -6.72 11.71 7.72
CA GLY A 113 -7.96 11.61 6.97
C GLY A 113 -7.77 11.55 5.47
N ARG A 114 -6.55 11.31 4.98
CA ARG A 114 -6.28 11.20 3.56
C ARG A 114 -6.59 9.80 3.06
N ASN A 115 -7.02 9.70 1.80
CA ASN A 115 -7.30 8.41 1.19
C ASN A 115 -6.03 7.88 0.54
N ALA A 116 -5.10 7.43 1.39
CA ALA A 116 -3.85 6.86 0.94
C ALA A 116 -4.02 5.35 0.77
N VAL A 117 -3.41 4.83 -0.28
CA VAL A 117 -3.35 3.38 -0.51
C VAL A 117 -1.87 3.00 -0.54
N VAL A 118 -1.51 1.99 0.21
CA VAL A 118 -0.14 1.50 0.24
C VAL A 118 -0.08 0.11 -0.36
N VAL A 119 0.91 -0.09 -1.22
CA VAL A 119 1.23 -1.40 -1.80
C VAL A 119 2.50 -1.87 -1.12
N PHE A 120 2.44 -3.04 -0.48
CA PHE A 120 3.63 -3.64 0.10
C PHE A 120 4.03 -4.82 -0.77
N LEU A 121 5.17 -4.70 -1.44
CA LEU A 121 5.75 -5.81 -2.18
C LEU A 121 6.63 -6.60 -1.23
N LEU A 122 6.42 -7.91 -1.17
CA LEU A 122 7.21 -8.77 -0.31
C LEU A 122 8.04 -9.70 -1.20
N PRO A 123 9.19 -9.22 -1.70
CA PRO A 123 9.96 -9.96 -2.68
C PRO A 123 10.69 -11.17 -2.11
N ASP A 124 10.92 -11.19 -0.79
CA ASP A 124 11.72 -12.23 -0.16
C ASP A 124 10.89 -13.42 0.31
N GLN A 125 9.67 -13.54 -0.18
CA GLN A 125 8.84 -14.67 0.19
C GLN A 125 9.34 -15.94 -0.48
N PRO A 126 9.34 -17.08 0.23
CA PRO A 126 9.72 -18.36 -0.36
C PRO A 126 8.76 -18.81 -1.43
#